data_4e764d157318d3537577104f3a63d760
#
_entry.id   4e764d157318d3537577104f3a63d760
#
_cell.length_a   1.000
_cell.length_b   1.000
_cell.length_c   1.000
_cell.angle_alpha   90.00
_cell.angle_beta   90.00
_cell.angle_gamma   90.00
#
_symmetry.space_group_name_H-M   'P 1'
#
loop_
_entity.id
_entity.type
_entity.pdbx_description
1 polymer ?
#
loop_
_entity_poly.entity_id
_entity_poly.type
_entity_poly.pdbx_seq_one_letter_code
_entity_poly.pdbx_strand_id
1 'polypeptide(L)'
;MRHDGKYNRPDSRFSSDPLLRVTDDLSSITHAVPEKDLARGGSSRHGAFVTHVRYAEQKRDMPETLVVKPSTVPTALGELAMTQYLEREGLAPFSIDGLVVDGTSEGAAAQDHSRVALLLSRYQPEVVGLDSLAWHEMSMGDVAQYATEAATALAVLHRVAVAHGDGYLRNVVRVSGQPARMIDFEHAVSFSDVVDQADGGDEAAQRYIADTMSRDLCGMVTDVAQQVQLTRAAEHSRWLDPALNAYYEQLAVRGHDQLVTAASAVMAAARRIVR
;
A
#
# COMPACT_ATOMS: atom_id res chain seq x y z
N MET A 1 -15.10 -12.57 20.20
CA MET A 1 -13.74 -12.68 20.79
C MET A 1 -13.10 -11.31 20.60
N ARG A 2 -12.72 -10.63 21.68
CA ARG A 2 -11.99 -9.37 21.60
C ARG A 2 -10.55 -9.71 21.25
N HIS A 3 -10.09 -9.34 20.07
CA HIS A 3 -8.67 -9.39 19.74
C HIS A 3 -7.96 -8.33 20.59
N ASP A 4 -7.26 -8.78 21.61
CA ASP A 4 -6.37 -7.93 22.39
C ASP A 4 -5.29 -7.36 21.47
N GLY A 5 -5.24 -6.03 21.41
CA GLY A 5 -4.39 -5.24 20.51
C GLY A 5 -2.87 -5.33 20.79
N LYS A 6 -2.34 -6.54 20.95
CA LYS A 6 -0.89 -6.75 21.14
C LYS A 6 -0.06 -6.71 19.86
N TYR A 7 -0.70 -6.82 18.68
CA TYR A 7 0.01 -6.91 17.41
C TYR A 7 0.14 -5.57 16.65
N ASN A 8 -0.41 -4.48 17.20
CA ASN A 8 -0.32 -3.14 16.57
C ASN A 8 0.82 -2.28 17.11
N ARG A 9 1.91 -2.86 17.62
CA ARG A 9 3.11 -2.06 17.86
C ARG A 9 3.90 -2.00 16.56
N PRO A 10 4.22 -0.79 16.03
CA PRO A 10 5.20 -0.68 14.97
C PRO A 10 6.46 -1.39 15.45
N ASP A 11 6.98 -2.28 14.62
CA ASP A 11 8.20 -3.02 14.88
C ASP A 11 9.29 -2.04 15.36
N SER A 12 9.98 -2.36 16.45
CA SER A 12 11.04 -1.52 17.02
C SER A 12 12.15 -1.18 16.02
N ARG A 13 12.22 -1.92 14.91
CA ARG A 13 13.11 -1.64 13.78
C ARG A 13 12.78 -0.33 13.05
N PHE A 14 11.56 0.22 13.22
CA PHE A 14 11.12 1.47 12.59
C PHE A 14 11.37 2.71 13.45
N SER A 15 11.76 2.57 14.72
CA SER A 15 11.74 3.66 15.71
C SER A 15 13.01 4.50 15.80
N SER A 16 14.03 4.27 14.99
CA SER A 16 15.36 4.86 15.22
C SER A 16 15.94 5.74 14.11
N ASP A 17 15.14 6.13 13.12
CA ASP A 17 15.67 6.93 12.01
C ASP A 17 15.51 8.45 12.23
N PRO A 18 16.62 9.23 12.29
CA PRO A 18 16.60 10.67 12.54
C PRO A 18 16.12 11.50 11.34
N LEU A 19 15.62 10.87 10.26
CA LEU A 19 15.14 11.54 9.05
C LEU A 19 13.68 12.00 9.12
N LEU A 20 13.02 11.89 10.25
CA LEU A 20 11.73 12.54 10.48
C LEU A 20 11.91 14.05 10.42
N ARG A 21 11.93 14.61 9.22
CA ARG A 21 11.80 16.05 9.05
C ARG A 21 10.34 16.43 9.24
N VAL A 22 9.95 16.56 10.49
CA VAL A 22 8.76 17.32 10.86
C VAL A 22 9.10 18.76 10.48
N THR A 23 8.62 19.23 9.32
CA THR A 23 8.70 20.64 9.01
C THR A 23 7.55 21.31 9.75
N ASP A 24 7.80 21.85 10.91
CA ASP A 24 6.83 22.61 11.72
C ASP A 24 6.32 23.86 11.02
N ASP A 25 6.78 24.14 9.82
CA ASP A 25 6.61 25.43 9.20
C ASP A 25 5.86 25.35 7.87
N LEU A 26 4.50 25.31 7.97
CA LEU A 26 3.62 25.64 6.84
C LEU A 26 3.86 27.06 6.32
N SER A 27 4.52 27.95 7.08
CA SER A 27 4.84 29.31 6.66
C SER A 27 5.83 29.37 5.52
N SER A 28 6.62 28.29 5.30
CA SER A 28 7.49 28.18 4.13
C SER A 28 6.70 27.94 2.82
N ILE A 29 5.44 27.50 2.91
CA ILE A 29 4.55 27.31 1.76
C ILE A 29 3.70 28.57 1.60
N THR A 30 4.08 29.45 0.69
CA THR A 30 3.39 30.73 0.48
C THR A 30 2.13 30.63 -0.35
N HIS A 31 1.95 29.55 -1.11
CA HIS A 31 0.78 29.35 -1.97
C HIS A 31 0.60 27.85 -2.27
N ALA A 32 -0.58 27.32 -1.92
CA ALA A 32 -1.00 25.97 -2.31
C ALA A 32 -2.40 26.09 -2.91
N VAL A 33 -2.54 25.80 -4.21
CA VAL A 33 -3.84 25.76 -4.89
C VAL A 33 -4.12 24.30 -5.26
N PRO A 34 -5.20 23.70 -4.76
CA PRO A 34 -5.61 22.38 -5.18
C PRO A 34 -5.86 22.37 -6.70
N GLU A 35 -5.12 21.53 -7.43
CA GLU A 35 -5.27 21.41 -8.88
C GLU A 35 -6.21 20.26 -9.25
N LYS A 36 -6.15 19.19 -8.48
CA LYS A 36 -6.87 17.96 -8.82
C LYS A 36 -7.10 17.12 -7.56
N ASP A 37 -8.36 16.74 -7.33
CA ASP A 37 -8.66 15.68 -6.39
C ASP A 37 -8.23 14.33 -6.99
N LEU A 38 -7.33 13.62 -6.32
CA LEU A 38 -6.90 12.28 -6.74
C LEU A 38 -7.88 11.20 -6.27
N ALA A 39 -8.64 11.49 -5.23
CA ALA A 39 -9.57 10.55 -4.63
C ALA A 39 -10.95 10.57 -5.33
N ARG A 40 -11.04 10.01 -6.54
CA ARG A 40 -12.34 9.58 -7.06
C ARG A 40 -12.52 8.09 -6.75
N GLY A 41 -13.16 7.80 -5.62
CA GLY A 41 -13.63 6.45 -5.29
C GLY A 41 -12.99 5.75 -4.09
N GLY A 42 -12.01 6.33 -3.44
CA GLY A 42 -11.41 5.76 -2.24
C GLY A 42 -12.14 6.16 -0.96
N SER A 43 -12.21 5.27 0.00
CA SER A 43 -12.77 5.49 1.33
C SER A 43 -11.89 6.35 2.25
N SER A 44 -10.87 7.03 1.75
CA SER A 44 -10.08 7.95 2.57
C SER A 44 -11.00 9.08 3.02
N ARG A 45 -11.21 9.20 4.32
CA ARG A 45 -12.09 10.22 4.93
C ARG A 45 -11.67 11.66 4.58
N HIS A 46 -10.48 11.86 4.04
CA HIS A 46 -9.87 13.16 3.84
C HIS A 46 -9.36 13.42 2.42
N GLY A 47 -9.48 12.48 1.48
CA GLY A 47 -9.08 12.62 0.07
C GLY A 47 -7.64 13.13 -0.14
N ALA A 48 -6.86 12.47 -0.98
CA ALA A 48 -5.58 13.03 -1.43
C ALA A 48 -5.80 14.00 -2.59
N PHE A 49 -4.99 15.05 -2.70
CA PHE A 49 -5.08 16.02 -3.78
C PHE A 49 -3.71 16.45 -4.28
N VAL A 50 -3.65 16.89 -5.52
CA VAL A 50 -2.46 17.52 -6.10
C VAL A 50 -2.50 19.02 -5.86
N THR A 51 -1.40 19.60 -5.45
CA THR A 51 -1.28 21.03 -5.26
C THR A 51 0.03 21.58 -5.84
N HIS A 52 -0.01 22.77 -6.40
CA HIS A 52 1.19 23.55 -6.67
C HIS A 52 1.63 24.28 -5.41
N VAL A 53 2.91 24.19 -5.11
CA VAL A 53 3.51 24.76 -3.93
C VAL A 53 4.55 25.80 -4.35
N ARG A 54 4.47 27.00 -3.78
CA ARG A 54 5.53 28.00 -3.85
C ARG A 54 6.20 28.11 -2.49
N TYR A 55 7.50 28.08 -2.48
CA TYR A 55 8.30 28.23 -1.28
C TYR A 55 8.74 29.70 -1.12
N ALA A 56 8.79 30.19 0.13
CA ALA A 56 9.25 31.55 0.45
C ALA A 56 10.71 31.76 0.04
N GLU A 57 11.53 30.74 0.14
CA GLU A 57 12.89 30.72 -0.38
C GLU A 57 12.97 29.79 -1.57
N GLN A 58 13.59 30.25 -2.67
CA GLN A 58 13.75 29.48 -3.90
C GLN A 58 14.74 28.31 -3.69
N LYS A 59 14.26 27.22 -3.10
CA LYS A 59 15.02 25.97 -2.94
C LYS A 59 14.94 25.21 -4.26
N ARG A 60 16.01 25.24 -5.05
CA ARG A 60 16.08 24.68 -6.43
C ARG A 60 15.74 23.19 -6.53
N ASP A 61 15.80 22.46 -5.43
CA ASP A 61 15.62 20.99 -5.41
C ASP A 61 14.27 20.54 -4.83
N MET A 62 13.39 21.49 -4.49
CA MET A 62 12.07 21.16 -3.95
C MET A 62 11.05 21.03 -5.08
N PRO A 63 10.18 20.01 -5.04
CA PRO A 63 9.16 19.80 -6.05
C PRO A 63 8.11 20.94 -6.01
N GLU A 64 7.78 21.49 -7.18
CA GLU A 64 6.75 22.52 -7.31
C GLU A 64 5.33 21.96 -7.24
N THR A 65 5.15 20.66 -7.51
CA THR A 65 3.86 19.98 -7.48
C THR A 65 3.93 18.78 -6.56
N LEU A 66 3.03 18.76 -5.58
CA LEU A 66 2.96 17.73 -4.54
C LEU A 66 1.61 17.01 -4.58
N VAL A 67 1.65 15.74 -4.21
CA VAL A 67 0.49 15.02 -3.70
C VAL A 67 0.43 15.29 -2.20
N VAL A 68 -0.71 15.74 -1.72
CA VAL A 68 -0.99 15.99 -0.30
C VAL A 68 -2.07 15.00 0.15
N LYS A 69 -1.74 14.21 1.15
CA LYS A 69 -2.67 13.26 1.77
C LYS A 69 -2.94 13.67 3.22
N PRO A 70 -4.12 14.22 3.53
CA PRO A 70 -4.53 14.46 4.92
C PRO A 70 -4.77 13.14 5.64
N SER A 71 -4.35 13.07 6.90
CA SER A 71 -4.51 11.89 7.76
C SER A 71 -4.53 12.28 9.24
N THR A 72 -4.75 11.32 10.13
CA THR A 72 -4.46 11.54 11.56
C THR A 72 -2.97 11.39 11.82
N VAL A 73 -2.46 12.03 12.88
CA VAL A 73 -1.03 11.96 13.21
C VAL A 73 -0.54 10.50 13.39
N PRO A 74 -1.22 9.63 14.15
CA PRO A 74 -0.77 8.25 14.30
C PRO A 74 -0.74 7.47 12.99
N THR A 75 -1.77 7.64 12.14
CA THR A 75 -1.85 6.99 10.83
C THR A 75 -0.75 7.48 9.90
N ALA A 76 -0.54 8.80 9.83
CA ALA A 76 0.51 9.40 9.00
C ALA A 76 1.92 8.95 9.42
N LEU A 77 2.20 8.86 10.72
CA LEU A 77 3.47 8.34 11.23
C LEU A 77 3.67 6.86 10.88
N GLY A 78 2.61 6.05 10.98
CA GLY A 78 2.64 4.64 10.59
C GLY A 78 2.92 4.46 9.09
N GLU A 79 2.21 5.21 8.25
CA GLU A 79 2.40 5.18 6.80
C GLU A 79 3.81 5.67 6.39
N LEU A 80 4.30 6.75 7.02
CA LEU A 80 5.65 7.25 6.80
C LEU A 80 6.70 6.20 7.14
N ALA A 81 6.60 5.59 8.32
CA ALA A 81 7.54 4.55 8.75
C ALA A 81 7.54 3.33 7.83
N MET A 82 6.35 2.87 7.42
CA MET A 82 6.20 1.76 6.48
C MET A 82 6.77 2.10 5.10
N THR A 83 6.48 3.30 4.57
CA THR A 83 7.02 3.75 3.28
C THR A 83 8.54 3.82 3.32
N GLN A 84 9.14 4.37 4.38
CA GLN A 84 10.60 4.42 4.55
C GLN A 84 11.23 3.02 4.64
N TYR A 85 10.55 2.07 5.30
CA TYR A 85 11.00 0.68 5.30
C TYR A 85 11.01 0.10 3.89
N LEU A 86 9.90 0.23 3.17
CA LEU A 86 9.77 -0.29 1.81
C LEU A 86 10.70 0.41 0.82
N GLU A 87 11.02 1.67 1.05
CA GLU A 87 12.02 2.43 0.28
C GLU A 87 13.42 1.82 0.42
N ARG A 88 13.83 1.48 1.64
CA ARG A 88 15.10 0.79 1.90
C ARG A 88 15.17 -0.58 1.23
N GLU A 89 14.04 -1.27 1.13
CA GLU A 89 13.91 -2.54 0.39
C GLU A 89 13.79 -2.35 -1.13
N GLY A 90 13.76 -1.10 -1.63
CA GLY A 90 13.55 -0.77 -3.05
C GLY A 90 12.14 -1.08 -3.55
N LEU A 91 11.16 -1.12 -2.66
CA LEU A 91 9.78 -1.54 -2.95
C LEU A 91 8.78 -0.40 -2.96
N ALA A 92 9.03 0.71 -2.30
CA ALA A 92 8.15 1.88 -2.36
C ALA A 92 8.20 2.52 -3.76
N PRO A 93 7.05 2.86 -4.36
CA PRO A 93 7.00 3.53 -5.66
C PRO A 93 7.39 5.00 -5.55
N PHE A 94 7.11 5.61 -4.40
CA PHE A 94 7.33 7.03 -4.12
C PHE A 94 7.91 7.21 -2.73
N SER A 95 8.76 8.25 -2.60
CA SER A 95 9.21 8.76 -1.32
C SER A 95 8.14 9.66 -0.72
N ILE A 96 8.00 9.63 0.60
CA ILE A 96 7.31 10.69 1.33
C ILE A 96 8.35 11.79 1.60
N ASP A 97 8.19 12.92 0.91
CA ASP A 97 9.13 14.04 0.98
C ASP A 97 8.97 14.87 2.27
N GLY A 98 7.81 14.78 2.93
CA GLY A 98 7.54 15.52 4.16
C GLY A 98 6.29 15.07 4.91
N LEU A 99 6.28 15.38 6.19
CA LEU A 99 5.13 15.27 7.08
C LEU A 99 4.93 16.62 7.78
N VAL A 100 3.75 17.17 7.66
CA VAL A 100 3.36 18.41 8.36
C VAL A 100 2.32 18.06 9.41
N VAL A 101 2.54 18.50 10.64
CA VAL A 101 1.61 18.32 11.75
C VAL A 101 1.22 19.69 12.26
N ASP A 102 -0.06 19.91 12.55
CA ASP A 102 -0.54 21.15 13.15
C ASP A 102 0.15 21.37 14.51
N GLY A 103 1.00 22.41 14.57
CA GLY A 103 1.88 22.74 15.68
C GLY A 103 1.24 23.43 16.88
N THR A 104 -0.09 23.52 16.96
CA THR A 104 -0.79 24.33 17.97
C THR A 104 -0.68 23.82 19.42
N SER A 105 0.03 22.72 19.69
CA SER A 105 0.30 22.26 21.05
C SER A 105 1.64 21.56 21.18
N GLU A 106 2.66 22.28 21.66
CA GLU A 106 3.85 21.67 22.21
C GLU A 106 3.46 20.65 23.31
N GLY A 107 3.78 19.40 23.13
CA GLY A 107 3.62 18.37 24.14
C GLY A 107 2.39 17.45 24.05
N ALA A 108 1.51 17.60 23.06
CA ALA A 108 0.45 16.61 22.85
C ALA A 108 1.04 15.32 22.28
N ALA A 109 0.84 14.23 23.02
CA ALA A 109 1.35 12.92 22.65
C ALA A 109 0.93 12.52 21.21
N ALA A 110 1.77 11.79 20.51
CA ALA A 110 1.54 11.25 19.17
C ALA A 110 0.26 10.35 19.04
N GLN A 111 -0.54 10.27 20.10
CA GLN A 111 -1.75 9.47 20.21
C GLN A 111 -3.05 10.30 20.05
N ASP A 112 -2.94 11.62 19.80
CA ASP A 112 -4.14 12.44 19.60
C ASP A 112 -4.70 12.24 18.19
N HIS A 113 -5.73 11.39 18.09
CA HIS A 113 -6.44 11.09 16.83
C HIS A 113 -7.25 12.28 16.28
N SER A 114 -7.35 13.38 17.00
CA SER A 114 -8.05 14.59 16.53
C SER A 114 -7.16 15.51 15.70
N ARG A 115 -5.83 15.36 15.78
CA ARG A 115 -4.87 16.19 15.05
C ARG A 115 -4.72 15.75 13.60
N VAL A 116 -4.74 16.71 12.71
CA VAL A 116 -4.53 16.48 11.27
C VAL A 116 -3.03 16.50 10.98
N ALA A 117 -2.57 15.53 10.23
CA ALA A 117 -1.27 15.51 9.60
C ALA A 117 -1.42 15.52 8.09
N LEU A 118 -0.46 16.09 7.39
CA LEU A 118 -0.38 16.10 5.94
C LEU A 118 0.87 15.34 5.52
N LEU A 119 0.69 14.23 4.80
CA LEU A 119 1.78 13.54 4.11
C LEU A 119 1.99 14.19 2.75
N LEU A 120 3.23 14.51 2.44
CA LEU A 120 3.63 15.19 1.22
C LEU A 120 4.54 14.28 0.40
N SER A 121 4.18 14.05 -0.86
CA SER A 121 5.01 13.32 -1.81
C SER A 121 5.03 14.02 -3.17
N ARG A 122 6.11 13.80 -3.93
CA ARG A 122 6.27 14.38 -5.26
C ARG A 122 5.21 13.86 -6.21
N TYR A 123 4.52 14.77 -6.91
CA TYR A 123 3.60 14.37 -7.96
C TYR A 123 4.36 13.86 -9.20
N GLN A 124 3.92 12.73 -9.72
CA GLN A 124 4.45 12.12 -10.94
C GLN A 124 3.30 11.93 -11.94
N PRO A 125 3.24 12.73 -13.01
CA PRO A 125 2.09 12.74 -13.93
C PRO A 125 1.96 11.45 -14.76
N GLU A 126 3.05 10.70 -14.91
CA GLU A 126 3.11 9.42 -15.64
C GLU A 126 2.59 8.22 -14.84
N VAL A 127 2.18 8.44 -13.60
CA VAL A 127 1.62 7.39 -12.74
C VAL A 127 0.18 7.11 -13.11
N VAL A 128 -0.13 5.85 -13.33
CA VAL A 128 -1.48 5.36 -13.64
C VAL A 128 -1.91 4.38 -12.55
N GLY A 129 -3.04 4.65 -11.88
CA GLY A 129 -3.69 3.69 -10.99
C GLY A 129 -4.36 2.58 -11.80
N LEU A 130 -4.22 1.32 -11.38
CA LEU A 130 -4.83 0.21 -12.12
C LEU A 130 -6.37 0.25 -12.02
N ASP A 131 -6.94 0.84 -11.00
CA ASP A 131 -8.39 1.06 -10.86
C ASP A 131 -8.96 2.04 -11.89
N SER A 132 -8.11 2.93 -12.46
CA SER A 132 -8.51 3.90 -13.48
C SER A 132 -8.58 3.33 -14.89
N LEU A 133 -8.16 2.08 -15.09
CA LEU A 133 -8.18 1.43 -16.39
C LEU A 133 -9.61 0.99 -16.78
N ALA A 134 -9.92 1.02 -18.07
CA ALA A 134 -11.21 0.57 -18.59
C ALA A 134 -11.25 -0.97 -18.74
N TRP A 135 -11.19 -1.69 -17.61
CA TRP A 135 -11.08 -3.14 -17.56
C TRP A 135 -12.14 -3.90 -18.40
N HIS A 136 -13.37 -3.38 -18.44
CA HIS A 136 -14.48 -3.98 -19.19
C HIS A 136 -14.33 -3.87 -20.72
N GLU A 137 -13.42 -3.00 -21.19
CA GLU A 137 -13.11 -2.81 -22.62
C GLU A 137 -11.85 -3.55 -23.05
N MET A 138 -11.13 -4.16 -22.11
CA MET A 138 -9.85 -4.81 -22.38
C MET A 138 -10.01 -6.19 -23.00
N SER A 139 -9.00 -6.60 -23.77
CA SER A 139 -8.86 -8.01 -24.14
C SER A 139 -8.57 -8.86 -22.91
N MET A 140 -8.92 -10.15 -22.93
CA MET A 140 -8.56 -11.08 -21.85
C MET A 140 -7.05 -11.18 -21.65
N GLY A 141 -6.25 -10.95 -22.68
CA GLY A 141 -4.79 -10.91 -22.56
C GLY A 141 -4.32 -9.72 -21.72
N ASP A 142 -4.87 -8.54 -21.98
CA ASP A 142 -4.55 -7.33 -21.20
C ASP A 142 -5.02 -7.45 -19.75
N VAL A 143 -6.25 -7.98 -19.54
CA VAL A 143 -6.75 -8.28 -18.19
C VAL A 143 -5.81 -9.20 -17.44
N ALA A 144 -5.36 -10.30 -18.07
CA ALA A 144 -4.42 -11.23 -17.46
C ALA A 144 -3.08 -10.57 -17.14
N GLN A 145 -2.60 -9.71 -18.03
CA GLN A 145 -1.36 -8.96 -17.81
C GLN A 145 -1.48 -8.05 -16.58
N TYR A 146 -2.48 -7.16 -16.52
CA TYR A 146 -2.62 -6.22 -15.40
C TYR A 146 -2.95 -6.91 -14.07
N ALA A 147 -3.76 -7.97 -14.10
CA ALA A 147 -4.00 -8.79 -12.91
C ALA A 147 -2.72 -9.46 -12.41
N THR A 148 -1.86 -9.93 -13.32
CA THR A 148 -0.55 -10.48 -13.00
C THR A 148 0.38 -9.42 -12.40
N GLU A 149 0.43 -8.23 -12.96
CA GLU A 149 1.22 -7.11 -12.43
C GLU A 149 0.75 -6.74 -10.99
N ALA A 150 -0.56 -6.66 -10.76
CA ALA A 150 -1.12 -6.37 -9.44
C ALA A 150 -0.79 -7.47 -8.41
N ALA A 151 -0.99 -8.73 -8.78
CA ALA A 151 -0.68 -9.87 -7.91
C ALA A 151 0.83 -9.94 -7.59
N THR A 152 1.70 -9.64 -8.56
CA THR A 152 3.14 -9.55 -8.37
C THR A 152 3.52 -8.44 -7.40
N ALA A 153 2.92 -7.24 -7.54
CA ALA A 153 3.16 -6.12 -6.63
C ALA A 153 2.81 -6.47 -5.18
N LEU A 154 1.69 -7.17 -4.98
CA LEU A 154 1.28 -7.63 -3.65
C LEU A 154 2.21 -8.72 -3.10
N ALA A 155 2.59 -9.70 -3.94
CA ALA A 155 3.50 -10.77 -3.54
C ALA A 155 4.87 -10.24 -3.09
N VAL A 156 5.34 -9.16 -3.71
CA VAL A 156 6.59 -8.49 -3.33
C VAL A 156 6.52 -7.94 -1.89
N LEU A 157 5.39 -7.38 -1.46
CA LEU A 157 5.18 -6.97 -0.06
C LEU A 157 5.13 -8.17 0.88
N HIS A 158 4.34 -9.19 0.55
CA HIS A 158 4.22 -10.38 1.37
C HIS A 158 5.56 -11.09 1.55
N ARG A 159 6.41 -11.10 0.52
CA ARG A 159 7.75 -11.68 0.58
C ARG A 159 8.66 -11.04 1.64
N VAL A 160 8.48 -9.76 1.93
CA VAL A 160 9.19 -9.05 3.01
C VAL A 160 8.36 -8.99 4.30
N ALA A 161 7.41 -9.92 4.46
CA ALA A 161 6.53 -10.04 5.60
C ALA A 161 5.74 -8.75 5.91
N VAL A 162 5.27 -8.06 4.88
CA VAL A 162 4.38 -6.91 4.99
C VAL A 162 3.04 -7.24 4.35
N ALA A 163 1.95 -7.12 5.12
CA ALA A 163 0.59 -7.12 4.60
C ALA A 163 0.18 -5.68 4.28
N HIS A 164 -0.52 -5.49 3.17
CA HIS A 164 -1.01 -4.16 2.80
C HIS A 164 -2.21 -3.72 3.66
N GLY A 165 -3.08 -4.67 4.01
CA GLY A 165 -4.29 -4.42 4.80
C GLY A 165 -5.45 -3.81 3.99
N ASP A 166 -5.18 -3.34 2.77
CA ASP A 166 -6.14 -2.77 1.83
C ASP A 166 -5.73 -3.12 0.38
N GLY A 167 -5.61 -4.43 0.09
CA GLY A 167 -5.07 -4.99 -1.15
C GLY A 167 -6.03 -4.87 -2.35
N TYR A 168 -6.40 -3.65 -2.76
CA TYR A 168 -7.28 -3.37 -3.90
C TYR A 168 -6.55 -2.69 -5.05
N LEU A 169 -7.13 -2.73 -6.27
CA LEU A 169 -6.54 -2.14 -7.48
C LEU A 169 -6.30 -0.63 -7.36
N ARG A 170 -7.11 0.08 -6.58
CA ARG A 170 -6.92 1.52 -6.32
C ARG A 170 -5.58 1.84 -5.66
N ASN A 171 -5.01 0.87 -4.97
CA ASN A 171 -3.72 0.96 -4.29
C ASN A 171 -2.58 0.32 -5.09
N VAL A 172 -2.80 0.04 -6.37
CA VAL A 172 -1.77 -0.44 -7.29
C VAL A 172 -1.53 0.61 -8.37
N VAL A 173 -0.30 1.06 -8.48
CA VAL A 173 0.10 2.04 -9.49
C VAL A 173 1.16 1.49 -10.40
N ARG A 174 1.19 2.03 -11.61
CA ARG A 174 2.16 1.75 -12.64
C ARG A 174 2.84 3.04 -13.08
N VAL A 175 4.16 3.02 -13.11
CA VAL A 175 4.98 4.05 -13.75
C VAL A 175 5.48 3.48 -15.06
N SER A 176 5.47 4.27 -16.13
CA SER A 176 5.92 3.78 -17.44
C SER A 176 7.32 3.17 -17.37
N GLY A 177 7.48 1.96 -17.90
CA GLY A 177 8.75 1.23 -17.91
C GLY A 177 9.18 0.61 -16.57
N GLN A 178 8.34 0.70 -15.52
CA GLN A 178 8.61 0.10 -14.22
C GLN A 178 7.57 -0.98 -13.88
N PRO A 179 7.91 -1.95 -13.00
CA PRO A 179 6.92 -2.88 -12.47
C PRO A 179 5.84 -2.13 -11.67
N ALA A 180 4.61 -2.66 -11.67
CA ALA A 180 3.56 -2.16 -10.81
C ALA A 180 3.96 -2.24 -9.32
N ARG A 181 3.48 -1.30 -8.52
CA ARG A 181 3.79 -1.15 -7.10
C ARG A 181 2.53 -0.86 -6.29
N MET A 182 2.55 -1.27 -5.04
CA MET A 182 1.51 -0.87 -4.08
C MET A 182 1.80 0.53 -3.53
N ILE A 183 0.73 1.26 -3.21
CA ILE A 183 0.75 2.58 -2.56
C ILE A 183 -0.25 2.59 -1.41
N ASP A 184 -0.28 3.68 -0.62
CA ASP A 184 -1.26 3.88 0.45
C ASP A 184 -1.12 2.84 1.58
N PHE A 185 -0.01 2.93 2.32
CA PHE A 185 0.37 1.98 3.36
C PHE A 185 -0.23 2.31 4.75
N GLU A 186 -1.32 3.08 4.81
CA GLU A 186 -1.93 3.48 6.09
C GLU A 186 -2.46 2.29 6.93
N HIS A 187 -2.79 1.18 6.26
CA HIS A 187 -3.26 -0.06 6.88
C HIS A 187 -2.21 -1.17 6.88
N ALA A 188 -1.02 -0.88 6.34
CA ALA A 188 0.01 -1.89 6.21
C ALA A 188 0.61 -2.26 7.56
N VAL A 189 0.90 -3.54 7.72
CA VAL A 189 1.51 -4.09 8.94
C VAL A 189 2.63 -5.04 8.59
N SER A 190 3.73 -4.95 9.34
CA SER A 190 4.76 -6.00 9.30
C SER A 190 4.31 -7.17 10.15
N PHE A 191 4.51 -8.38 9.65
CA PHE A 191 4.30 -9.63 10.37
C PHE A 191 5.55 -10.50 10.45
N SER A 192 6.73 -9.89 10.32
CA SER A 192 8.02 -10.59 10.39
C SER A 192 8.21 -11.39 11.67
N ASP A 193 7.83 -10.82 12.82
CA ASP A 193 7.93 -11.52 14.12
C ASP A 193 7.01 -12.76 14.17
N VAL A 194 5.89 -12.73 13.42
CA VAL A 194 4.97 -13.86 13.30
C VAL A 194 5.57 -14.93 12.39
N VAL A 195 6.31 -14.54 11.35
CA VAL A 195 7.05 -15.48 10.49
C VAL A 195 8.09 -16.23 11.31
N ASP A 196 8.87 -15.55 12.15
CA ASP A 196 9.85 -16.17 13.03
C ASP A 196 9.20 -17.17 14.00
N GLN A 197 8.02 -16.87 14.54
CA GLN A 197 7.24 -17.78 15.39
C GLN A 197 6.73 -19.01 14.60
N ALA A 198 6.26 -18.79 13.38
CA ALA A 198 5.79 -19.86 12.50
C ALA A 198 6.94 -20.80 12.09
N ASP A 199 8.14 -20.28 11.85
CA ASP A 199 9.37 -21.07 11.61
C ASP A 199 9.73 -21.93 12.82
N GLY A 200 9.39 -21.49 14.04
CA GLY A 200 9.46 -22.26 15.28
C GLY A 200 8.37 -23.32 15.44
N GLY A 201 7.44 -23.44 14.50
CA GLY A 201 6.37 -24.45 14.51
C GLY A 201 5.06 -23.98 15.17
N ASP A 202 4.87 -22.69 15.43
CA ASP A 202 3.62 -22.17 15.97
C ASP A 202 2.51 -22.18 14.92
N GLU A 203 1.56 -23.10 15.06
CA GLU A 203 0.42 -23.22 14.16
C GLU A 203 -0.52 -22.00 14.16
N ALA A 204 -0.60 -21.26 15.27
CA ALA A 204 -1.41 -20.04 15.32
C ALA A 204 -0.77 -18.93 14.48
N ALA A 205 0.55 -18.82 14.52
CA ALA A 205 1.32 -17.94 13.68
C ALA A 205 1.17 -18.30 12.19
N GLN A 206 1.25 -19.59 11.83
CA GLN A 206 1.03 -20.05 10.46
C GLN A 206 -0.37 -19.70 9.94
N ARG A 207 -1.40 -19.91 10.75
CA ARG A 207 -2.79 -19.51 10.39
C ARG A 207 -2.91 -18.00 10.23
N TYR A 208 -2.32 -17.22 11.13
CA TYR A 208 -2.34 -15.75 11.04
C TYR A 208 -1.72 -15.25 9.72
N ILE A 209 -0.57 -15.80 9.31
CA ILE A 209 0.09 -15.48 8.04
C ILE A 209 -0.86 -15.77 6.87
N ALA A 210 -1.41 -17.00 6.81
CA ALA A 210 -2.29 -17.40 5.72
C ALA A 210 -3.55 -16.54 5.64
N ASP A 211 -4.18 -16.22 6.77
CA ASP A 211 -5.39 -15.39 6.83
C ASP A 211 -5.09 -13.93 6.41
N THR A 212 -3.95 -13.41 6.81
CA THR A 212 -3.53 -12.03 6.50
C THR A 212 -3.23 -11.88 5.01
N MET A 213 -2.41 -12.77 4.44
CA MET A 213 -2.11 -12.78 3.00
C MET A 213 -3.37 -13.06 2.16
N SER A 214 -4.25 -13.95 2.64
CA SER A 214 -5.52 -14.25 1.95
C SER A 214 -6.42 -13.03 1.86
N ARG A 215 -6.50 -12.22 2.89
CA ARG A 215 -7.34 -11.02 2.93
C ARG A 215 -6.94 -10.04 1.84
N ASP A 216 -5.67 -9.76 1.71
CA ASP A 216 -5.14 -8.86 0.69
C ASP A 216 -5.36 -9.42 -0.73
N LEU A 217 -4.98 -10.67 -0.98
CA LEU A 217 -5.12 -11.26 -2.31
C LEU A 217 -6.59 -11.44 -2.71
N CYS A 218 -7.47 -11.84 -1.78
CA CYS A 218 -8.91 -11.93 -2.05
C CYS A 218 -9.53 -10.56 -2.34
N GLY A 219 -9.11 -9.50 -1.66
CA GLY A 219 -9.50 -8.12 -1.94
C GLY A 219 -9.19 -7.75 -3.38
N MET A 220 -7.96 -7.96 -3.81
CA MET A 220 -7.50 -7.70 -5.18
C MET A 220 -8.25 -8.51 -6.23
N VAL A 221 -8.43 -9.81 -6.01
CA VAL A 221 -9.16 -10.70 -6.93
C VAL A 221 -10.62 -10.29 -7.05
N THR A 222 -11.25 -9.91 -5.94
CA THR A 222 -12.64 -9.40 -5.93
C THR A 222 -12.74 -8.14 -6.80
N ASP A 223 -11.82 -7.21 -6.64
CA ASP A 223 -11.82 -5.94 -7.35
C ASP A 223 -11.63 -6.16 -8.86
N VAL A 224 -10.65 -6.98 -9.28
CA VAL A 224 -10.48 -7.37 -10.69
C VAL A 224 -11.74 -8.01 -11.23
N ALA A 225 -12.34 -8.97 -10.51
CA ALA A 225 -13.55 -9.66 -10.96
C ALA A 225 -14.73 -8.71 -11.16
N GLN A 226 -14.88 -7.72 -10.28
CA GLN A 226 -15.90 -6.67 -10.40
C GLN A 226 -15.65 -5.76 -11.60
N GLN A 227 -14.41 -5.35 -11.84
CA GLN A 227 -14.03 -4.48 -12.95
C GLN A 227 -14.21 -5.15 -14.32
N VAL A 228 -13.89 -6.43 -14.42
CA VAL A 228 -14.00 -7.19 -15.69
C VAL A 228 -15.47 -7.58 -16.02
N GLN A 229 -16.35 -7.62 -15.03
CA GLN A 229 -17.78 -7.91 -15.19
C GLN A 229 -18.10 -9.21 -15.94
N LEU A 230 -17.27 -10.24 -15.80
CA LEU A 230 -17.51 -11.54 -16.43
C LEU A 230 -18.68 -12.27 -15.75
N THR A 231 -19.54 -12.86 -16.58
CA THR A 231 -20.73 -13.58 -16.10
C THR A 231 -20.51 -15.08 -15.87
N ARG A 232 -19.41 -15.64 -16.40
CA ARG A 232 -19.11 -17.08 -16.34
C ARG A 232 -17.85 -17.35 -15.55
N ALA A 233 -17.96 -18.14 -14.50
CA ALA A 233 -16.85 -18.53 -13.65
C ALA A 233 -15.64 -19.12 -14.43
N ALA A 234 -15.89 -19.91 -15.48
CA ALA A 234 -14.86 -20.50 -16.32
C ALA A 234 -14.01 -19.45 -17.08
N GLU A 235 -14.53 -18.26 -17.30
CA GLU A 235 -13.81 -17.20 -18.01
C GLU A 235 -12.79 -16.52 -17.09
N HIS A 236 -13.04 -16.51 -15.77
CA HIS A 236 -12.14 -15.94 -14.79
C HIS A 236 -10.79 -16.68 -14.70
N SER A 237 -10.74 -17.99 -14.98
CA SER A 237 -9.50 -18.76 -14.97
C SER A 237 -8.46 -18.20 -15.96
N ARG A 238 -8.90 -17.56 -17.05
CA ARG A 238 -8.00 -17.02 -18.09
C ARG A 238 -7.11 -15.88 -17.60
N TRP A 239 -7.56 -15.11 -16.63
CA TRP A 239 -6.75 -14.07 -16.01
C TRP A 239 -6.29 -14.44 -14.60
N LEU A 240 -7.10 -15.18 -13.85
CA LEU A 240 -6.81 -15.52 -12.46
C LEU A 240 -5.64 -16.49 -12.32
N ASP A 241 -5.61 -17.57 -13.12
CA ASP A 241 -4.53 -18.55 -13.01
C ASP A 241 -3.15 -17.95 -13.32
N PRO A 242 -2.94 -17.14 -14.38
CA PRO A 242 -1.68 -16.43 -14.58
C PRO A 242 -1.30 -15.53 -13.40
N ALA A 243 -2.26 -14.77 -12.86
CA ALA A 243 -2.03 -13.87 -11.72
C ALA A 243 -1.62 -14.64 -10.46
N LEU A 244 -2.31 -15.76 -10.13
CA LEU A 244 -1.97 -16.59 -8.98
C LEU A 244 -0.62 -17.29 -9.13
N ASN A 245 -0.29 -17.75 -10.35
CA ASN A 245 1.01 -18.35 -10.61
C ASN A 245 2.14 -17.34 -10.41
N ALA A 246 2.00 -16.12 -10.96
CA ALA A 246 2.99 -15.07 -10.76
C ALA A 246 3.12 -14.65 -9.28
N TYR A 247 2.00 -14.60 -8.54
CA TYR A 247 2.02 -14.36 -7.10
C TYR A 247 2.86 -15.42 -6.38
N TYR A 248 2.61 -16.69 -6.66
CA TYR A 248 3.35 -17.81 -6.06
C TYR A 248 4.84 -17.78 -6.42
N GLU A 249 5.15 -17.62 -7.71
CA GLU A 249 6.53 -17.56 -8.19
C GLU A 249 7.31 -16.42 -7.52
N GLN A 250 6.67 -15.27 -7.34
CA GLN A 250 7.29 -14.12 -6.70
C GLN A 250 7.56 -14.35 -5.21
N LEU A 251 6.69 -15.06 -4.50
CA LEU A 251 6.93 -15.48 -3.11
C LEU A 251 8.09 -16.47 -3.01
N ALA A 252 8.21 -17.39 -3.97
CA ALA A 252 9.26 -18.41 -3.98
C ALA A 252 10.66 -17.84 -4.25
N VAL A 253 10.76 -16.63 -4.83
CA VAL A 253 12.04 -15.98 -5.13
C VAL A 253 12.75 -15.44 -3.89
N ARG A 254 13.09 -16.06 -2.89
CA ARG A 254 13.71 -15.59 -1.63
C ARG A 254 12.68 -15.29 -0.52
N GLY A 255 11.51 -15.93 -0.60
CA GLY A 255 10.55 -15.88 0.49
C GLY A 255 10.94 -16.80 1.64
N HIS A 256 10.40 -16.53 2.81
CA HIS A 256 10.44 -17.47 3.92
C HIS A 256 9.60 -18.72 3.57
N ASP A 257 10.04 -19.91 3.96
CA ASP A 257 9.34 -21.17 3.66
C ASP A 257 7.88 -21.15 4.13
N GLN A 258 7.60 -20.50 5.24
CA GLN A 258 6.25 -20.35 5.78
C GLN A 258 5.33 -19.51 4.88
N LEU A 259 5.86 -18.48 4.22
CA LEU A 259 5.10 -17.66 3.26
C LEU A 259 4.75 -18.47 2.01
N VAL A 260 5.70 -19.25 1.52
CA VAL A 260 5.49 -20.16 0.37
C VAL A 260 4.49 -21.27 0.75
N THR A 261 4.59 -21.83 1.95
CA THR A 261 3.64 -22.83 2.47
C THR A 261 2.23 -22.25 2.57
N ALA A 262 2.08 -21.04 3.10
CA ALA A 262 0.80 -20.33 3.19
C ALA A 262 0.20 -20.06 1.79
N ALA A 263 1.02 -19.83 0.78
CA ALA A 263 0.57 -19.41 -0.56
C ALA A 263 -0.46 -20.37 -1.17
N SER A 264 -0.34 -21.66 -0.97
CA SER A 264 -1.30 -22.67 -1.48
C SER A 264 -2.71 -22.45 -0.92
N ALA A 265 -2.83 -22.20 0.39
CA ALA A 265 -4.10 -21.89 1.04
C ALA A 265 -4.66 -20.54 0.59
N VAL A 266 -3.79 -19.53 0.47
CA VAL A 266 -4.09 -18.18 -0.01
C VAL A 266 -4.67 -18.23 -1.43
N MET A 267 -4.01 -18.94 -2.36
CA MET A 267 -4.50 -19.08 -3.74
C MET A 267 -5.81 -19.87 -3.82
N ALA A 268 -5.97 -20.90 -2.98
CA ALA A 268 -7.23 -21.64 -2.91
C ALA A 268 -8.38 -20.75 -2.40
N ALA A 269 -8.11 -19.84 -1.46
CA ALA A 269 -9.07 -18.84 -1.01
C ALA A 269 -9.47 -17.88 -2.16
N ALA A 270 -8.49 -17.33 -2.87
CA ALA A 270 -8.69 -16.44 -4.00
C ALA A 270 -9.52 -17.08 -5.13
N ARG A 271 -9.27 -18.37 -5.47
CA ARG A 271 -10.06 -19.10 -6.46
C ARG A 271 -11.53 -19.28 -6.07
N ARG A 272 -11.87 -19.27 -4.78
CA ARG A 272 -13.28 -19.36 -4.33
C ARG A 272 -14.08 -18.09 -4.56
N ILE A 273 -13.43 -16.94 -4.68
CA ILE A 273 -14.06 -15.64 -4.90
C ILE A 273 -14.80 -15.59 -6.25
N VAL A 274 -14.24 -16.22 -7.28
CA VAL A 274 -14.75 -16.14 -8.67
C VAL A 274 -15.52 -17.39 -9.11
N ARG A 275 -15.81 -18.31 -8.19
CA ARG A 275 -16.66 -19.49 -8.45
C ARG A 275 -18.10 -19.21 -8.11
#